data_b3efc2fa9261d533bf00534fc82d1387
#
_entry.id   b3efc2fa9261d533bf00534fc82d1387
#
_cell.length_a   1.000
_cell.length_b   1.000
_cell.length_c   1.000
_cell.angle_alpha   90.00
_cell.angle_beta   90.00
_cell.angle_gamma   90.00
#
_symmetry.space_group_name_H-M   'P 1'
#
loop_
_entity.id
_entity.type
_entity.pdbx_description
1 polymer ?
#
loop_
_entity_poly.entity_id
_entity_poly.type
_entity_poly.pdbx_seq_one_letter_code
_entity_poly.pdbx_strand_id
1 'polypeptide(L)'
;MTKSSQEKPHTLSDLCIVGGCGSSGTTLLAHIVSKHEKIGSGPEFNCFNHLELYDFDSFKKELTNLQVGRAKPSGYVDVPVFMTFQDHYGVHHELIHEWVAQSSSSLEFICLLRDHLLDHFRCEIFFEKSPTNAYCLNAAGKTLNGVKLVHMVRDGRDVVCSLMKRGWNLFGAGSRWLYDTVQGLEARNNPNYMELRYEEFVSDPGSVLNELFSHLNVSKTANDLIDSKKEVPGLYSEEWTNRSEPNAWNQTPSDPISTNSIGRYKEKLSKGELNYLNKIKIKRSVDIAQDTPRTFGELLEYLDYPRSVEQNSITESSKSINNFYRVSDYLRRVRRFHNRNYWNLPQIYTY
;
A
#
# COMPACT_ATOMS: atom_id res chain seq x y z
N MET A 1 15.36 25.54 39.90
CA MET A 1 16.14 24.63 39.05
C MET A 1 15.19 24.15 37.96
N THR A 2 15.15 24.85 36.84
CA THR A 2 14.36 24.52 35.66
C THR A 2 15.06 23.36 34.97
N LYS A 3 14.41 22.19 34.95
CA LYS A 3 14.83 21.08 34.08
C LYS A 3 14.73 21.58 32.63
N SER A 4 15.87 21.76 31.98
CA SER A 4 15.89 21.92 30.51
C SER A 4 15.29 20.65 29.92
N SER A 5 14.10 20.74 29.38
CA SER A 5 13.56 19.74 28.46
C SER A 5 14.51 19.74 27.25
N GLN A 6 15.44 18.79 27.20
CA GLN A 6 16.09 18.49 25.93
C GLN A 6 14.97 18.08 24.98
N GLU A 7 14.66 18.91 24.00
CA GLU A 7 13.82 18.56 22.89
C GLU A 7 14.38 17.26 22.28
N LYS A 8 13.60 16.20 22.33
CA LYS A 8 13.93 14.97 21.60
C LYS A 8 14.08 15.36 20.14
N PRO A 9 15.14 14.92 19.45
CA PRO A 9 15.27 15.21 18.04
C PRO A 9 14.00 14.72 17.32
N HIS A 10 13.44 15.55 16.44
CA HIS A 10 12.28 15.20 15.63
C HIS A 10 12.67 14.11 14.63
N THR A 11 12.80 12.88 15.11
CA THR A 11 13.07 11.69 14.31
C THR A 11 11.94 10.70 14.47
N LEU A 12 11.58 10.04 13.39
CA LEU A 12 10.46 9.09 13.27
C LEU A 12 10.97 7.65 13.03
N SER A 13 12.11 7.29 13.62
CA SER A 13 12.67 5.94 13.48
C SER A 13 11.80 4.83 14.07
N ASP A 14 10.82 5.19 14.87
CA ASP A 14 9.77 4.38 15.49
C ASP A 14 8.44 4.36 14.71
N LEU A 15 8.41 4.97 13.53
CA LEU A 15 7.31 4.90 12.57
C LEU A 15 7.76 4.14 11.31
N CYS A 16 7.03 3.11 10.94
CA CYS A 16 7.21 2.38 9.69
C CYS A 16 6.00 2.56 8.78
N ILE A 17 6.22 3.04 7.56
CA ILE A 17 5.19 3.22 6.54
C ILE A 17 5.36 2.13 5.48
N VAL A 18 4.34 1.27 5.34
CA VAL A 18 4.34 0.14 4.43
C VAL A 18 3.39 0.39 3.27
N GLY A 19 3.93 0.33 2.05
CA GLY A 19 3.18 0.44 0.80
C GLY A 19 3.39 -0.75 -0.12
N GLY A 20 2.65 -0.76 -1.21
CA GLY A 20 2.75 -1.77 -2.27
C GLY A 20 1.46 -1.87 -3.06
N CYS A 21 1.47 -2.55 -4.19
CA CYS A 21 0.23 -2.77 -4.92
C CYS A 21 -0.73 -3.63 -4.08
N GLY A 22 -2.00 -3.31 -4.09
CA GLY A 22 -3.03 -4.17 -3.50
C GLY A 22 -2.90 -5.61 -4.02
N SER A 23 -3.00 -6.60 -3.14
CA SER A 23 -2.75 -8.03 -3.45
C SER A 23 -1.27 -8.45 -3.49
N SER A 24 -0.34 -7.62 -3.06
CA SER A 24 1.09 -7.99 -2.95
C SER A 24 1.49 -8.62 -1.61
N GLY A 25 0.54 -8.86 -0.69
CA GLY A 25 0.83 -9.54 0.57
C GLY A 25 1.05 -8.62 1.77
N THR A 26 0.86 -7.31 1.63
CA THR A 26 1.02 -6.33 2.72
C THR A 26 0.18 -6.66 3.95
N THR A 27 -1.01 -7.22 3.77
CA THR A 27 -1.90 -7.62 4.87
C THR A 27 -1.36 -8.83 5.65
N LEU A 28 -0.81 -9.83 4.95
CA LEU A 28 -0.16 -10.97 5.58
C LEU A 28 1.06 -10.53 6.40
N LEU A 29 1.88 -9.65 5.81
CA LEU A 29 3.05 -9.08 6.50
C LEU A 29 2.63 -8.37 7.79
N ALA A 30 1.67 -7.45 7.71
CA ALA A 30 1.19 -6.70 8.87
C ALA A 30 0.63 -7.63 9.96
N HIS A 31 -0.11 -8.68 9.56
CA HIS A 31 -0.64 -9.66 10.51
C HIS A 31 0.46 -10.37 11.30
N ILE A 32 1.55 -10.79 10.64
CA ILE A 32 2.64 -11.49 11.32
C ILE A 32 3.44 -10.52 12.18
N VAL A 33 3.78 -9.35 11.63
CA VAL A 33 4.58 -8.34 12.33
C VAL A 33 3.88 -7.81 13.58
N SER A 34 2.56 -7.64 13.54
CA SER A 34 1.76 -7.17 14.69
C SER A 34 1.66 -8.17 15.86
N LYS A 35 2.11 -9.41 15.67
CA LYS A 35 2.27 -10.36 16.78
C LYS A 35 3.47 -10.04 17.66
N HIS A 36 4.43 -9.24 17.18
CA HIS A 36 5.59 -8.80 17.94
C HIS A 36 5.16 -7.84 19.04
N GLU A 37 5.65 -8.07 20.29
CA GLU A 37 5.23 -7.33 21.48
C GLU A 37 5.51 -5.83 21.44
N LYS A 38 6.53 -5.42 20.66
CA LYS A 38 6.98 -4.03 20.53
C LYS A 38 6.37 -3.29 19.34
N ILE A 39 5.59 -3.98 18.50
CA ILE A 39 5.08 -3.42 17.25
C ILE A 39 3.57 -3.31 17.30
N GLY A 40 3.06 -2.08 17.18
CA GLY A 40 1.64 -1.80 16.99
C GLY A 40 1.30 -1.70 15.50
N SER A 41 0.15 -2.22 15.12
CA SER A 41 -0.41 -2.09 13.77
C SER A 41 -1.93 -2.19 13.84
N GLY A 42 -2.61 -1.76 12.78
CA GLY A 42 -4.06 -1.78 12.69
C GLY A 42 -4.56 -2.01 11.25
N PRO A 43 -5.87 -1.80 11.00
CA PRO A 43 -6.43 -1.79 9.65
C PRO A 43 -5.80 -0.66 8.81
N GLU A 44 -6.14 -0.57 7.53
CA GLU A 44 -5.58 0.46 6.63
C GLU A 44 -5.95 1.86 7.09
N PHE A 45 -5.01 2.57 7.69
CA PHE A 45 -5.23 3.91 8.24
C PHE A 45 -5.38 4.99 7.17
N ASN A 46 -4.68 4.82 6.04
CA ASN A 46 -4.73 5.72 4.89
C ASN A 46 -4.40 7.20 5.21
N CYS A 47 -3.53 7.43 6.18
CA CYS A 47 -3.05 8.76 6.50
C CYS A 47 -1.89 9.17 5.59
N PHE A 48 -0.93 8.28 5.40
CA PHE A 48 0.35 8.57 4.77
C PHE A 48 0.35 8.48 3.23
N ASN A 49 -0.80 8.20 2.62
CA ASN A 49 -0.96 8.09 1.17
C ASN A 49 -1.49 9.38 0.50
N HIS A 50 -1.50 10.49 1.22
CA HIS A 50 -1.92 11.80 0.75
C HIS A 50 -0.70 12.71 0.57
N LEU A 51 -0.46 13.17 -0.66
CA LEU A 51 0.68 14.05 -0.96
C LEU A 51 0.61 15.39 -0.20
N GLU A 52 -0.59 15.87 0.05
CA GLU A 52 -0.86 17.10 0.80
C GLU A 52 -0.26 17.03 2.21
N LEU A 53 -0.22 15.85 2.82
CA LEU A 53 0.39 15.66 4.15
C LEU A 53 1.86 16.11 4.18
N TYR A 54 2.56 16.04 3.05
CA TYR A 54 3.98 16.38 2.92
C TYR A 54 4.22 17.84 2.48
N ASP A 55 3.15 18.59 2.30
CA ASP A 55 3.12 20.06 2.14
C ASP A 55 2.15 20.64 3.18
N PHE A 56 2.71 21.15 4.28
CA PHE A 56 1.91 21.49 5.46
C PHE A 56 0.86 22.58 5.20
N ASP A 57 1.12 23.52 4.30
CA ASP A 57 0.14 24.57 3.97
C ASP A 57 -1.01 24.00 3.11
N SER A 58 -0.71 23.14 2.16
CA SER A 58 -1.71 22.38 1.41
C SER A 58 -2.53 21.48 2.34
N PHE A 59 -1.89 20.81 3.29
CA PHE A 59 -2.54 19.96 4.27
C PHE A 59 -3.52 20.74 5.16
N LYS A 60 -3.11 21.88 5.73
CA LYS A 60 -4.01 22.75 6.52
C LYS A 60 -5.22 23.20 5.72
N LYS A 61 -5.00 23.56 4.45
CA LYS A 61 -6.09 23.98 3.55
C LYS A 61 -7.08 22.86 3.29
N GLU A 62 -6.60 21.65 3.01
CA GLU A 62 -7.45 20.48 2.79
C GLU A 62 -8.25 20.13 4.06
N LEU A 63 -7.63 20.15 5.24
CA LEU A 63 -8.34 19.92 6.51
C LEU A 63 -9.47 20.94 6.74
N THR A 64 -9.27 22.19 6.36
CA THR A 64 -10.31 23.24 6.51
C THR A 64 -11.49 22.98 5.57
N ASN A 65 -11.25 22.35 4.42
CA ASN A 65 -12.26 22.02 3.41
C ASN A 65 -12.92 20.64 3.64
N LEU A 66 -12.36 19.82 4.53
CA LEU A 66 -12.90 18.49 4.84
C LEU A 66 -14.23 18.65 5.58
N GLN A 67 -15.33 18.49 4.85
CA GLN A 67 -16.59 18.13 5.49
C GLN A 67 -16.44 16.69 5.99
N VAL A 68 -16.55 16.52 7.31
CA VAL A 68 -16.51 15.20 7.95
C VAL A 68 -17.63 14.33 7.39
N GLY A 69 -17.31 13.55 6.37
CA GLY A 69 -18.19 12.53 5.85
C GLY A 69 -18.16 11.32 6.79
N ARG A 70 -19.32 10.86 7.25
CA ARG A 70 -19.39 9.58 7.96
C ARG A 70 -18.89 8.48 7.04
N ALA A 71 -18.00 7.63 7.54
CA ALA A 71 -17.63 6.41 6.85
C ALA A 71 -18.91 5.61 6.52
N LYS A 72 -19.11 5.28 5.25
CA LYS A 72 -20.21 4.38 4.87
C LYS A 72 -19.91 3.00 5.43
N PRO A 73 -20.93 2.18 5.74
CA PRO A 73 -20.74 0.79 6.20
C PRO A 73 -19.88 -0.05 5.24
N SER A 74 -19.75 0.34 3.99
CA SER A 74 -18.85 -0.28 3.00
C SER A 74 -17.36 -0.01 3.25
N GLY A 75 -16.99 0.82 4.24
CA GLY A 75 -15.61 1.25 4.49
C GLY A 75 -15.00 2.09 3.36
N TYR A 76 -15.78 2.47 2.37
CA TYR A 76 -15.43 3.41 1.31
C TYR A 76 -16.15 4.72 1.57
N VAL A 77 -15.41 5.80 1.61
CA VAL A 77 -15.96 7.12 1.88
C VAL A 77 -15.97 7.93 0.60
N ASP A 78 -17.05 8.67 0.38
CA ASP A 78 -17.25 9.52 -0.79
C ASP A 78 -16.53 10.89 -0.69
N VAL A 79 -15.68 11.06 0.32
CA VAL A 79 -14.89 12.28 0.55
C VAL A 79 -13.44 11.87 0.67
N PRO A 80 -12.46 12.68 0.29
CA PRO A 80 -11.07 12.39 0.60
C PRO A 80 -10.96 12.18 2.11
N VAL A 81 -10.97 10.91 2.52
CA VAL A 81 -10.85 10.54 3.92
C VAL A 81 -9.39 10.49 4.21
N PHE A 82 -8.96 11.56 4.71
CA PHE A 82 -7.77 11.64 5.48
C PHE A 82 -8.02 10.83 6.76
N MET A 83 -7.35 9.74 6.89
CA MET A 83 -7.51 8.73 7.94
C MET A 83 -8.85 7.97 7.92
N THR A 84 -8.79 6.71 7.59
CA THR A 84 -9.88 5.75 7.80
C THR A 84 -9.75 5.11 9.19
N PHE A 85 -10.84 4.59 9.71
CA PHE A 85 -10.86 3.91 11.02
C PHE A 85 -10.35 4.77 12.19
N GLN A 86 -10.64 6.06 12.18
CA GLN A 86 -10.18 7.01 13.22
C GLN A 86 -10.47 6.52 14.64
N ASP A 87 -11.67 6.00 14.88
CA ASP A 87 -12.07 5.48 16.21
C ASP A 87 -11.15 4.34 16.67
N HIS A 88 -10.73 3.46 15.73
CA HIS A 88 -9.82 2.35 16.04
C HIS A 88 -8.45 2.85 16.51
N TYR A 89 -8.00 3.99 15.99
CA TYR A 89 -6.72 4.61 16.32
C TYR A 89 -6.81 5.62 17.45
N GLY A 90 -8.01 5.84 18.01
CA GLY A 90 -8.24 6.88 19.00
C GLY A 90 -8.02 8.30 18.48
N VAL A 91 -8.08 8.49 17.16
CA VAL A 91 -7.84 9.77 16.49
C VAL A 91 -9.18 10.39 16.11
N HIS A 92 -9.57 11.45 16.80
CA HIS A 92 -10.80 12.19 16.55
C HIS A 92 -10.50 13.49 15.81
N HIS A 93 -11.50 14.02 15.13
CA HIS A 93 -11.36 15.22 14.30
C HIS A 93 -10.83 16.43 15.08
N GLU A 94 -11.31 16.63 16.29
CA GLU A 94 -10.90 17.72 17.19
C GLU A 94 -9.41 17.61 17.51
N LEU A 95 -8.92 16.40 17.76
CA LEU A 95 -7.52 16.12 18.07
C LEU A 95 -6.60 16.43 16.87
N ILE A 96 -7.05 16.11 15.66
CA ILE A 96 -6.32 16.45 14.43
C ILE A 96 -6.17 17.97 14.30
N HIS A 97 -7.26 18.71 14.51
CA HIS A 97 -7.23 20.17 14.46
C HIS A 97 -6.33 20.77 15.54
N GLU A 98 -6.35 20.21 16.74
CA GLU A 98 -5.46 20.62 17.83
C GLU A 98 -3.99 20.42 17.45
N TRP A 99 -3.62 19.23 16.96
CA TRP A 99 -2.25 18.95 16.52
C TRP A 99 -1.81 19.86 15.37
N VAL A 100 -2.67 20.11 14.40
CA VAL A 100 -2.36 21.03 13.29
C VAL A 100 -2.15 22.45 13.79
N ALA A 101 -2.94 22.92 14.76
CA ALA A 101 -2.76 24.25 15.35
C ALA A 101 -1.46 24.39 16.16
N GLN A 102 -0.97 23.29 16.74
CA GLN A 102 0.29 23.22 17.50
C GLN A 102 1.51 23.04 16.62
N SER A 103 1.35 22.68 15.34
CA SER A 103 2.44 22.34 14.43
C SER A 103 2.76 23.49 13.48
N SER A 104 4.04 23.63 13.15
CA SER A 104 4.54 24.52 12.09
C SER A 104 4.94 23.77 10.81
N SER A 105 4.99 22.44 10.86
CA SER A 105 5.41 21.58 9.76
C SER A 105 4.69 20.23 9.78
N SER A 106 4.70 19.54 8.62
CA SER A 106 4.25 18.15 8.51
C SER A 106 4.99 17.22 9.46
N LEU A 107 6.29 17.44 9.65
CA LEU A 107 7.10 16.63 10.57
C LEU A 107 6.61 16.75 12.01
N GLU A 108 6.35 17.97 12.49
CA GLU A 108 5.83 18.19 13.84
C GLU A 108 4.45 17.55 14.03
N PHE A 109 3.54 17.75 13.07
CA PHE A 109 2.24 17.11 13.08
C PHE A 109 2.35 15.58 13.16
N ILE A 110 3.21 14.98 12.33
CA ILE A 110 3.40 13.53 12.32
C ILE A 110 4.08 13.05 13.60
N CYS A 111 4.94 13.83 14.23
CA CYS A 111 5.49 13.49 15.55
C CYS A 111 4.38 13.38 16.60
N LEU A 112 3.44 14.32 16.64
CA LEU A 112 2.29 14.27 17.56
C LEU A 112 1.40 13.04 17.28
N LEU A 113 1.09 12.79 16.02
CA LEU A 113 0.33 11.62 15.61
C LEU A 113 1.05 10.32 16.00
N ARG A 114 2.36 10.21 15.73
CA ARG A 114 3.18 9.05 16.07
C ARG A 114 3.19 8.80 17.57
N ASP A 115 3.41 9.85 18.38
CA ASP A 115 3.43 9.73 19.85
C ASP A 115 2.10 9.21 20.38
N HIS A 116 0.98 9.71 19.84
CA HIS A 116 -0.35 9.21 20.16
C HIS A 116 -0.53 7.74 19.78
N LEU A 117 -0.11 7.34 18.58
CA LEU A 117 -0.24 5.95 18.11
C LEU A 117 0.61 4.99 18.94
N LEU A 118 1.84 5.37 19.31
CA LEU A 118 2.69 4.57 20.18
C LEU A 118 2.06 4.35 21.56
N ASP A 119 1.49 5.40 22.14
CA ASP A 119 0.78 5.31 23.43
C ASP A 119 -0.51 4.49 23.33
N HIS A 120 -1.33 4.76 22.33
CA HIS A 120 -2.61 4.08 22.10
C HIS A 120 -2.43 2.57 21.94
N PHE A 121 -1.44 2.15 21.14
CA PHE A 121 -1.12 0.73 20.92
C PHE A 121 -0.17 0.13 21.96
N ARG A 122 0.36 0.94 22.86
CA ARG A 122 1.36 0.55 23.87
C ARG A 122 2.55 -0.18 23.24
N CYS A 123 3.12 0.40 22.20
CA CYS A 123 4.17 -0.18 21.39
C CYS A 123 5.40 0.74 21.31
N GLU A 124 6.55 0.19 20.88
CA GLU A 124 7.78 0.95 20.65
C GLU A 124 7.90 1.40 19.19
N ILE A 125 7.22 0.69 18.27
CA ILE A 125 7.18 0.99 16.84
C ILE A 125 5.75 0.90 16.34
N PHE A 126 5.31 1.89 15.60
CA PHE A 126 4.05 1.83 14.89
C PHE A 126 4.27 1.45 13.42
N PHE A 127 3.65 0.33 13.00
CA PHE A 127 3.75 -0.25 11.67
C PHE A 127 2.46 0.02 10.89
N GLU A 128 2.44 1.11 10.14
CA GLU A 128 1.27 1.50 9.35
C GLU A 128 1.29 0.82 7.98
N LYS A 129 0.27 0.04 7.70
CA LYS A 129 0.12 -0.70 6.45
C LYS A 129 -1.14 -0.24 5.70
N SER A 130 -0.94 0.60 4.72
CA SER A 130 -1.92 0.89 3.66
C SER A 130 -1.25 0.66 2.30
N PRO A 131 -1.76 -0.23 1.45
CA PRO A 131 -1.12 -0.50 0.16
C PRO A 131 -0.86 0.78 -0.66
N THR A 132 -1.78 1.72 -0.61
CA THR A 132 -1.70 3.01 -1.30
C THR A 132 -0.60 3.94 -0.79
N ASN A 133 0.05 3.65 0.34
CA ASN A 133 1.24 4.38 0.76
C ASN A 133 2.36 4.34 -0.28
N ALA A 134 2.34 3.33 -1.17
CA ALA A 134 3.27 3.27 -2.30
C ALA A 134 3.36 4.59 -3.08
N TYR A 135 2.27 5.36 -3.17
CA TYR A 135 2.25 6.65 -3.86
C TYR A 135 3.07 7.74 -3.19
N CYS A 136 3.29 7.61 -1.89
CA CYS A 136 3.88 8.68 -1.07
C CYS A 136 5.17 8.26 -0.35
N LEU A 137 5.67 7.04 -0.53
CA LEU A 137 6.90 6.58 0.13
C LEU A 137 8.09 7.53 -0.12
N ASN A 138 8.24 8.03 -1.37
CA ASN A 138 9.29 8.97 -1.70
C ASN A 138 9.10 10.34 -1.01
N ALA A 139 7.87 10.85 -0.97
CA ALA A 139 7.56 12.09 -0.26
C ALA A 139 7.77 11.94 1.25
N ALA A 140 7.29 10.84 1.83
CA ALA A 140 7.51 10.50 3.23
C ALA A 140 8.99 10.46 3.60
N GLY A 141 9.80 9.75 2.80
CA GLY A 141 11.24 9.63 3.02
C GLY A 141 12.02 10.94 2.90
N LYS A 142 11.52 11.90 2.13
CA LYS A 142 12.12 13.24 1.99
C LYS A 142 11.71 14.21 3.10
N THR A 143 10.50 14.07 3.63
CA THR A 143 9.92 15.03 4.57
C THR A 143 10.03 14.57 6.02
N LEU A 144 9.92 13.27 6.25
CA LEU A 144 9.86 12.68 7.59
C LEU A 144 11.20 12.07 7.98
N ASN A 145 11.98 12.82 8.75
CA ASN A 145 13.32 12.40 9.15
C ASN A 145 13.31 11.09 9.94
N GLY A 146 14.07 10.10 9.49
CA GLY A 146 14.25 8.83 10.16
C GLY A 146 13.15 7.79 9.95
N VAL A 147 12.02 8.15 9.30
CA VAL A 147 10.92 7.22 9.03
C VAL A 147 11.40 5.97 8.31
N LYS A 148 10.91 4.80 8.72
CA LYS A 148 11.18 3.53 8.05
C LYS A 148 10.18 3.31 6.94
N LEU A 149 10.66 2.94 5.76
CA LEU A 149 9.85 2.74 4.56
C LEU A 149 9.98 1.30 4.10
N VAL A 150 8.85 0.64 3.92
CA VAL A 150 8.80 -0.74 3.41
C VAL A 150 7.93 -0.78 2.16
N HIS A 151 8.48 -1.27 1.06
CA HIS A 151 7.77 -1.48 -0.19
C HIS A 151 7.63 -2.97 -0.48
N MET A 152 6.41 -3.49 -0.39
CA MET A 152 6.09 -4.87 -0.73
C MET A 152 5.90 -5.00 -2.24
N VAL A 153 6.79 -5.74 -2.89
CA VAL A 153 6.77 -6.04 -4.32
C VAL A 153 6.34 -7.49 -4.56
N ARG A 154 5.65 -7.73 -5.65
CA ARG A 154 5.20 -9.06 -6.08
C ARG A 154 5.12 -9.14 -7.59
N ASP A 155 5.27 -10.35 -8.17
CA ASP A 155 5.04 -10.61 -9.60
C ASP A 155 3.69 -10.03 -10.05
N GLY A 156 3.75 -9.07 -10.98
CA GLY A 156 2.57 -8.35 -11.45
C GLY A 156 1.52 -9.24 -12.08
N ARG A 157 1.91 -10.34 -12.66
CA ARG A 157 1.00 -11.32 -13.30
C ARG A 157 0.14 -12.03 -12.24
N ASP A 158 0.74 -12.37 -11.10
CA ASP A 158 0.02 -12.97 -9.97
C ASP A 158 -0.85 -11.95 -9.25
N VAL A 159 -0.40 -10.70 -9.16
CA VAL A 159 -1.21 -9.57 -8.65
C VAL A 159 -2.42 -9.36 -9.53
N VAL A 160 -2.25 -9.34 -10.87
CA VAL A 160 -3.34 -9.22 -11.85
C VAL A 160 -4.37 -10.34 -11.64
N CYS A 161 -3.93 -11.59 -11.53
CA CYS A 161 -4.85 -12.71 -11.23
C CYS A 161 -5.66 -12.49 -9.95
N SER A 162 -5.02 -11.95 -8.90
CA SER A 162 -5.70 -11.65 -7.64
C SER A 162 -6.71 -10.51 -7.77
N LEU A 163 -6.35 -9.43 -8.47
CA LEU A 163 -7.23 -8.30 -8.70
C LEU A 163 -8.41 -8.67 -9.61
N MET A 164 -8.18 -9.51 -10.62
CA MET A 164 -9.27 -10.03 -11.48
C MET A 164 -10.27 -10.86 -10.68
N LYS A 165 -9.82 -11.70 -9.75
CA LYS A 165 -10.71 -12.42 -8.83
C LYS A 165 -11.58 -11.46 -7.99
N ARG A 166 -11.12 -10.24 -7.71
CA ARG A 166 -11.86 -9.17 -7.03
C ARG A 166 -12.70 -8.31 -7.99
N GLY A 167 -12.88 -8.77 -9.23
CA GLY A 167 -13.71 -8.10 -10.23
C GLY A 167 -13.04 -6.97 -11.00
N TRP A 168 -11.70 -6.81 -10.94
CA TRP A 168 -10.97 -5.92 -11.83
C TRP A 168 -10.92 -6.52 -13.24
N ASN A 169 -10.90 -5.68 -14.28
CA ASN A 169 -10.55 -6.16 -15.61
C ASN A 169 -9.04 -6.22 -15.79
N LEU A 170 -8.58 -6.92 -16.82
CA LEU A 170 -7.17 -7.14 -17.12
C LEU A 170 -6.38 -5.83 -17.24
N PHE A 171 -6.92 -4.86 -17.97
CA PHE A 171 -6.27 -3.56 -18.16
C PHE A 171 -6.16 -2.79 -16.82
N GLY A 172 -7.25 -2.70 -16.08
CA GLY A 172 -7.26 -2.01 -14.80
C GLY A 172 -6.33 -2.65 -13.78
N ALA A 173 -6.31 -3.99 -13.71
CA ALA A 173 -5.42 -4.72 -12.82
C ALA A 173 -3.94 -4.54 -13.18
N GLY A 174 -3.60 -4.65 -14.48
CA GLY A 174 -2.24 -4.45 -14.97
C GLY A 174 -1.75 -3.00 -14.78
N SER A 175 -2.62 -2.03 -15.11
CA SER A 175 -2.32 -0.62 -14.91
C SER A 175 -2.11 -0.27 -13.44
N ARG A 176 -2.92 -0.86 -12.55
CA ARG A 176 -2.80 -0.66 -11.11
C ARG A 176 -1.45 -1.16 -10.60
N TRP A 177 -1.08 -2.40 -10.94
CA TRP A 177 0.19 -2.95 -10.52
C TRP A 177 1.37 -2.13 -11.03
N LEU A 178 1.36 -1.77 -12.32
CA LEU A 178 2.44 -0.98 -12.93
C LEU A 178 2.63 0.35 -12.19
N TYR A 179 1.54 1.09 -11.95
CA TYR A 179 1.63 2.40 -11.33
C TYR A 179 2.02 2.33 -9.85
N ASP A 180 1.32 1.50 -9.06
CA ASP A 180 1.56 1.39 -7.62
C ASP A 180 3.01 0.97 -7.36
N THR A 181 3.53 0.02 -8.15
CA THR A 181 4.90 -0.47 -7.98
C THR A 181 5.92 0.59 -8.39
N VAL A 182 5.73 1.24 -9.54
CA VAL A 182 6.63 2.33 -9.98
C VAL A 182 6.69 3.45 -8.95
N GLN A 183 5.54 3.87 -8.40
CA GLN A 183 5.52 4.93 -7.38
C GLN A 183 6.27 4.52 -6.10
N GLY A 184 6.14 3.27 -5.68
CA GLY A 184 6.89 2.77 -4.52
C GLY A 184 8.41 2.72 -4.77
N LEU A 185 8.83 2.40 -5.99
CA LEU A 185 10.25 2.37 -6.40
C LEU A 185 10.92 3.75 -6.41
N GLU A 186 10.17 4.84 -6.52
CA GLU A 186 10.70 6.20 -6.42
C GLU A 186 11.43 6.47 -5.09
N ALA A 187 11.10 5.71 -4.05
CA ALA A 187 11.75 5.81 -2.73
C ALA A 187 13.03 4.97 -2.62
N ARG A 188 13.41 4.16 -3.62
CA ARG A 188 14.47 3.15 -3.54
C ARG A 188 15.85 3.71 -3.13
N ASN A 189 16.12 4.97 -3.44
CA ASN A 189 17.37 5.63 -3.06
C ASN A 189 17.39 6.20 -1.64
N ASN A 190 16.29 6.09 -0.90
CA ASN A 190 16.25 6.54 0.49
C ASN A 190 16.96 5.51 1.39
N PRO A 191 17.87 5.92 2.30
CA PRO A 191 18.61 4.99 3.16
C PRO A 191 17.72 4.20 4.15
N ASN A 192 16.52 4.69 4.41
CA ASN A 192 15.54 4.03 5.25
C ASN A 192 14.50 3.20 4.47
N TYR A 193 14.71 3.00 3.17
CA TYR A 193 13.84 2.18 2.33
C TYR A 193 14.28 0.73 2.33
N MET A 194 13.31 -0.17 2.46
CA MET A 194 13.48 -1.62 2.33
C MET A 194 12.47 -2.15 1.32
N GLU A 195 12.94 -2.91 0.33
CA GLU A 195 12.09 -3.65 -0.59
C GLU A 195 11.91 -5.08 -0.08
N LEU A 196 10.67 -5.54 0.03
CA LEU A 196 10.33 -6.91 0.37
C LEU A 196 9.64 -7.58 -0.80
N ARG A 197 10.14 -8.76 -1.21
CA ARG A 197 9.52 -9.58 -2.23
C ARG A 197 8.54 -10.56 -1.61
N TYR A 198 7.30 -10.55 -2.10
CA TYR A 198 6.27 -11.47 -1.63
C TYR A 198 6.69 -12.94 -1.75
N GLU A 199 7.33 -13.30 -2.86
CA GLU A 199 7.77 -14.65 -3.16
C GLU A 199 8.83 -15.13 -2.15
N GLU A 200 9.78 -14.29 -1.80
CA GLU A 200 10.79 -14.57 -0.76
C GLU A 200 10.13 -14.67 0.61
N PHE A 201 9.25 -13.74 0.92
CA PHE A 201 8.54 -13.72 2.21
C PHE A 201 7.73 -14.98 2.46
N VAL A 202 7.04 -15.54 1.45
CA VAL A 202 6.25 -16.77 1.66
C VAL A 202 7.06 -18.04 1.53
N SER A 203 8.25 -17.98 0.91
CA SER A 203 9.16 -19.12 0.75
C SER A 203 10.12 -19.30 1.94
N ASP A 204 10.61 -18.19 2.49
CA ASP A 204 11.48 -18.15 3.67
C ASP A 204 11.07 -16.96 4.59
N PRO A 205 9.93 -17.08 5.25
CA PRO A 205 9.42 -15.99 6.09
C PRO A 205 10.35 -15.66 7.27
N GLY A 206 11.10 -16.64 7.76
CA GLY A 206 12.03 -16.45 8.88
C GLY A 206 13.17 -15.48 8.53
N SER A 207 13.81 -15.69 7.38
CA SER A 207 14.88 -14.82 6.89
C SER A 207 14.38 -13.40 6.65
N VAL A 208 13.29 -13.26 5.88
CA VAL A 208 12.73 -11.96 5.51
C VAL A 208 12.26 -11.16 6.73
N LEU A 209 11.63 -11.79 7.70
CA LEU A 209 11.22 -11.12 8.93
C LEU A 209 12.42 -10.70 9.78
N ASN A 210 13.49 -11.49 9.84
CA ASN A 210 14.71 -11.11 10.55
C ASN A 210 15.39 -9.88 9.91
N GLU A 211 15.39 -9.78 8.59
CA GLU A 211 15.86 -8.59 7.88
C GLU A 211 14.98 -7.37 8.19
N LEU A 212 13.66 -7.55 8.16
CA LEU A 212 12.71 -6.50 8.50
C LEU A 212 12.91 -6.02 9.96
N PHE A 213 13.02 -6.94 10.92
CA PHE A 213 13.25 -6.56 12.33
C PHE A 213 14.59 -5.86 12.53
N SER A 214 15.61 -6.24 11.78
CA SER A 214 16.88 -5.50 11.76
C SER A 214 16.70 -4.09 11.20
N HIS A 215 15.93 -3.92 10.12
CA HIS A 215 15.58 -2.62 9.55
C HIS A 215 14.79 -1.74 10.55
N LEU A 216 13.89 -2.34 11.32
CA LEU A 216 13.08 -1.69 12.35
C LEU A 216 13.84 -1.47 13.68
N ASN A 217 15.05 -1.99 13.83
CA ASN A 217 15.84 -1.97 15.06
C ASN A 217 15.13 -2.65 16.25
N VAL A 218 14.40 -3.73 16.00
CA VAL A 218 13.79 -4.57 17.05
C VAL A 218 14.48 -5.93 17.16
N SER A 219 14.22 -6.63 18.26
CA SER A 219 14.76 -7.98 18.49
C SER A 219 14.25 -8.97 17.44
N LYS A 220 15.11 -9.94 17.07
CA LYS A 220 14.79 -10.97 16.08
C LYS A 220 14.05 -12.13 16.75
N THR A 221 12.75 -12.24 16.51
CA THR A 221 11.88 -13.32 17.02
C THR A 221 11.01 -13.92 15.92
N ALA A 222 11.53 -13.98 14.67
CA ALA A 222 10.75 -14.31 13.49
C ALA A 222 10.05 -15.68 13.60
N ASN A 223 10.76 -16.73 14.00
CA ASN A 223 10.19 -18.08 14.06
C ASN A 223 9.07 -18.18 15.10
N ASP A 224 9.25 -17.55 16.27
CA ASP A 224 8.23 -17.54 17.32
C ASP A 224 6.94 -16.85 16.87
N LEU A 225 7.06 -15.83 16.00
CA LEU A 225 5.90 -15.10 15.45
C LEU A 225 5.17 -15.86 14.34
N ILE A 226 5.91 -16.58 13.49
CA ILE A 226 5.32 -17.36 12.41
C ILE A 226 4.42 -18.45 12.98
N ASP A 227 4.90 -19.18 14.00
CA ASP A 227 4.18 -20.27 14.64
C ASP A 227 3.17 -19.81 15.70
N SER A 228 3.20 -18.52 16.04
CA SER A 228 2.34 -17.96 17.07
C SER A 228 0.87 -17.98 16.65
N LYS A 229 0.04 -18.58 17.50
CA LYS A 229 -1.43 -18.49 17.42
C LYS A 229 -2.00 -17.23 18.07
N LYS A 230 -1.14 -16.26 18.41
CA LYS A 230 -1.58 -15.00 19.01
C LYS A 230 -2.55 -14.31 18.08
N GLU A 231 -3.77 -14.14 18.54
CA GLU A 231 -4.72 -13.26 17.87
C GLU A 231 -4.28 -11.82 18.02
N VAL A 232 -4.39 -11.06 16.95
CA VAL A 232 -4.14 -9.62 16.96
C VAL A 232 -5.48 -8.91 16.91
N PRO A 233 -6.00 -8.49 18.08
CA PRO A 233 -7.30 -7.80 18.14
C PRO A 233 -7.24 -6.53 17.29
N GLY A 234 -8.27 -6.32 16.48
CA GLY A 234 -8.47 -5.06 15.76
C GLY A 234 -7.71 -4.88 14.46
N LEU A 235 -6.82 -5.79 14.04
CA LEU A 235 -6.19 -5.72 12.72
C LEU A 235 -7.23 -5.84 11.59
N TYR A 236 -8.34 -6.49 11.90
CA TYR A 236 -9.56 -6.56 11.08
C TYR A 236 -10.71 -6.15 11.97
N SER A 237 -11.27 -4.96 11.76
CA SER A 237 -12.51 -4.59 12.43
C SER A 237 -13.61 -5.59 12.09
N GLU A 238 -14.55 -5.84 13.01
CA GLU A 238 -15.74 -6.66 12.73
C GLU A 238 -16.51 -6.15 11.50
N GLU A 239 -16.47 -4.84 11.24
CA GLU A 239 -17.01 -4.23 10.01
C GLU A 239 -16.30 -4.71 8.74
N TRP A 240 -15.01 -5.07 8.82
CA TRP A 240 -14.25 -5.64 7.69
C TRP A 240 -14.58 -7.12 7.48
N THR A 241 -14.84 -7.88 8.55
CA THR A 241 -15.18 -9.30 8.49
C THR A 241 -16.66 -9.52 8.15
N ASN A 242 -17.54 -8.60 8.50
CA ASN A 242 -19.00 -8.67 8.27
C ASN A 242 -19.44 -8.10 6.91
N ARG A 243 -18.53 -7.75 6.01
CA ARG A 243 -18.90 -7.32 4.66
C ARG A 243 -19.56 -8.46 3.91
N SER A 244 -20.78 -8.20 3.47
CA SER A 244 -21.63 -9.07 2.65
C SER A 244 -21.10 -9.36 1.24
N GLU A 245 -19.82 -9.06 0.94
CA GLU A 245 -19.14 -9.43 -0.29
C GLU A 245 -18.36 -10.74 -0.05
N PRO A 246 -18.91 -11.91 -0.44
CA PRO A 246 -18.36 -13.21 -0.01
C PRO A 246 -17.00 -13.57 -0.59
N ASN A 247 -16.34 -12.73 -1.38
CA ASN A 247 -15.25 -13.18 -2.22
C ASN A 247 -13.95 -12.36 -2.18
N ALA A 248 -13.86 -11.29 -1.39
CA ALA A 248 -12.67 -10.45 -1.44
C ALA A 248 -11.49 -10.98 -0.60
N TRP A 249 -11.76 -11.74 0.47
CA TRP A 249 -10.77 -12.08 1.50
C TRP A 249 -10.92 -13.52 2.02
N ASN A 250 -11.06 -14.51 1.11
CA ASN A 250 -11.22 -15.92 1.45
C ASN A 250 -9.99 -16.59 2.08
N GLN A 251 -8.92 -15.85 2.33
CA GLN A 251 -7.81 -16.28 3.18
C GLN A 251 -7.81 -15.37 4.39
N THR A 252 -8.13 -15.92 5.55
CA THR A 252 -7.88 -15.24 6.80
C THR A 252 -6.36 -15.19 6.96
N PRO A 253 -5.79 -14.08 7.46
CA PRO A 253 -4.37 -14.01 7.73
C PRO A 253 -3.87 -15.01 8.78
N SER A 254 -4.77 -15.69 9.46
CA SER A 254 -4.51 -16.83 10.34
C SER A 254 -4.22 -18.14 9.60
N ASP A 255 -4.48 -18.18 8.27
CA ASP A 255 -4.09 -19.36 7.48
C ASP A 255 -2.57 -19.48 7.42
N PRO A 256 -2.00 -20.70 7.41
CA PRO A 256 -0.57 -20.91 7.26
C PRO A 256 -0.01 -20.19 6.03
N ILE A 257 1.19 -19.62 6.16
CA ILE A 257 1.91 -19.04 5.03
C ILE A 257 2.09 -20.11 3.96
N SER A 258 1.78 -19.78 2.71
CA SER A 258 1.76 -20.72 1.61
C SER A 258 2.31 -20.12 0.32
N THR A 259 3.09 -20.91 -0.40
CA THR A 259 3.62 -20.56 -1.73
C THR A 259 2.61 -20.77 -2.86
N ASN A 260 1.40 -21.27 -2.58
CA ASN A 260 0.36 -21.61 -3.57
C ASN A 260 -0.08 -20.41 -4.43
N SER A 261 0.28 -19.22 -4.03
CA SER A 261 -0.03 -17.99 -4.77
C SER A 261 1.08 -17.54 -5.72
N ILE A 262 2.22 -18.26 -5.75
CA ILE A 262 3.34 -17.98 -6.66
C ILE A 262 3.11 -18.67 -8.00
N GLY A 263 3.26 -17.94 -9.09
CA GLY A 263 3.23 -18.47 -10.44
C GLY A 263 1.86 -18.91 -10.95
N ARG A 264 0.77 -18.60 -10.22
CA ARG A 264 -0.60 -18.97 -10.63
C ARG A 264 -1.03 -18.36 -11.96
N TYR A 265 -0.39 -17.28 -12.41
CA TYR A 265 -0.66 -16.68 -13.71
C TYR A 265 -0.43 -17.68 -14.87
N LYS A 266 0.46 -18.67 -14.68
CA LYS A 266 0.77 -19.69 -15.71
C LYS A 266 -0.47 -20.52 -16.10
N GLU A 267 -1.38 -20.70 -15.15
CA GLU A 267 -2.64 -21.44 -15.36
C GLU A 267 -3.84 -20.52 -15.63
N LYS A 268 -3.77 -19.26 -15.18
CA LYS A 268 -4.92 -18.34 -15.17
C LYS A 268 -4.93 -17.35 -16.31
N LEU A 269 -3.77 -17.05 -16.92
CA LEU A 269 -3.66 -16.09 -18.00
C LEU A 269 -3.22 -16.79 -19.30
N SER A 270 -3.93 -16.51 -20.38
CA SER A 270 -3.57 -16.94 -21.71
C SER A 270 -2.32 -16.20 -22.23
N LYS A 271 -1.65 -16.75 -23.23
CA LYS A 271 -0.53 -16.07 -23.92
C LYS A 271 -0.93 -14.70 -24.47
N GLY A 272 -2.17 -14.57 -24.99
CA GLY A 272 -2.69 -13.31 -25.50
C GLY A 272 -2.83 -12.25 -24.39
N GLU A 273 -3.34 -12.62 -23.21
CA GLU A 273 -3.44 -11.74 -22.04
C GLU A 273 -2.08 -11.32 -21.49
N LEU A 274 -1.12 -12.23 -21.43
CA LEU A 274 0.26 -11.91 -21.03
C LEU A 274 0.91 -10.92 -21.99
N ASN A 275 0.77 -11.13 -23.31
CA ASN A 275 1.24 -10.19 -24.33
C ASN A 275 0.56 -8.82 -24.23
N TYR A 276 -0.71 -8.82 -23.89
CA TYR A 276 -1.47 -7.59 -23.67
C TYR A 276 -0.94 -6.83 -22.45
N LEU A 277 -0.75 -7.49 -21.32
CA LEU A 277 -0.19 -6.90 -20.09
C LEU A 277 1.16 -6.25 -20.36
N ASN A 278 2.08 -6.95 -21.04
CA ASN A 278 3.42 -6.42 -21.34
C ASN A 278 3.42 -5.07 -22.09
N LYS A 279 2.33 -4.73 -22.79
CA LYS A 279 2.17 -3.50 -23.57
C LYS A 279 1.49 -2.36 -22.81
N ILE A 280 0.93 -2.60 -21.63
CA ILE A 280 0.36 -1.53 -20.80
C ILE A 280 1.49 -0.60 -20.39
N LYS A 281 1.30 0.70 -20.57
CA LYS A 281 2.33 1.71 -20.29
C LYS A 281 1.80 2.96 -19.61
N ILE A 282 2.64 3.56 -18.82
CA ILE A 282 2.44 4.89 -18.22
C ILE A 282 2.66 5.95 -19.31
N LYS A 283 1.75 6.91 -19.42
CA LYS A 283 1.88 8.01 -20.39
C LYS A 283 3.17 8.80 -20.14
N ARG A 284 3.75 9.35 -21.23
CA ARG A 284 4.94 10.19 -21.17
C ARG A 284 4.73 11.49 -20.38
N SER A 285 3.50 11.96 -20.30
CA SER A 285 3.12 13.16 -19.53
C SER A 285 3.14 12.95 -18.01
N VAL A 286 3.26 11.71 -17.54
CA VAL A 286 3.39 11.41 -16.12
C VAL A 286 4.83 11.57 -15.72
N ASP A 287 5.07 12.39 -14.70
CA ASP A 287 6.40 12.62 -14.13
C ASP A 287 6.80 11.39 -13.30
N ILE A 288 7.79 10.68 -13.77
CA ILE A 288 8.48 9.57 -13.08
C ILE A 288 9.97 9.67 -13.43
N ALA A 289 10.84 9.19 -12.56
CA ALA A 289 12.28 9.22 -12.78
C ALA A 289 12.66 8.62 -14.15
N GLN A 290 13.68 9.19 -14.80
CA GLN A 290 14.02 8.90 -16.20
C GLN A 290 14.33 7.42 -16.45
N ASP A 291 14.97 6.76 -15.48
CA ASP A 291 15.38 5.35 -15.58
C ASP A 291 14.32 4.37 -15.07
N THR A 292 13.15 4.86 -14.70
CA THR A 292 12.06 4.03 -14.21
C THR A 292 11.30 3.36 -15.36
N PRO A 293 11.03 2.04 -15.29
CA PRO A 293 10.27 1.34 -16.31
C PRO A 293 8.89 1.96 -16.54
N ARG A 294 8.51 2.10 -17.81
CA ARG A 294 7.23 2.70 -18.19
C ARG A 294 6.20 1.70 -18.68
N THR A 295 6.61 0.48 -19.01
CA THR A 295 5.70 -0.59 -19.41
C THR A 295 5.66 -1.71 -18.38
N PHE A 296 4.55 -2.44 -18.36
CA PHE A 296 4.39 -3.61 -17.51
C PHE A 296 5.51 -4.65 -17.74
N GLY A 297 5.84 -4.90 -19.01
CA GLY A 297 6.90 -5.86 -19.37
C GLY A 297 8.29 -5.39 -18.95
N GLU A 298 8.63 -4.10 -19.13
CA GLU A 298 9.89 -3.53 -18.65
C GLU A 298 9.99 -3.59 -17.13
N LEU A 299 8.90 -3.35 -16.43
CA LEU A 299 8.89 -3.41 -14.97
C LEU A 299 9.07 -4.84 -14.45
N LEU A 300 8.51 -5.84 -15.11
CA LEU A 300 8.78 -7.24 -14.78
C LEU A 300 10.29 -7.54 -14.88
N GLU A 301 10.94 -7.14 -15.98
CA GLU A 301 12.39 -7.34 -16.18
C GLU A 301 13.23 -6.56 -15.16
N TYR A 302 12.86 -5.32 -14.88
CA TYR A 302 13.55 -4.47 -13.90
C TYR A 302 13.50 -5.06 -12.47
N LEU A 303 12.46 -5.86 -12.20
CA LEU A 303 12.26 -6.55 -10.92
C LEU A 303 12.71 -8.03 -11.01
N ASP A 304 13.49 -8.44 -12.03
CA ASP A 304 13.99 -9.78 -12.24
C ASP A 304 12.90 -10.87 -12.36
N TYR A 305 11.69 -10.49 -12.77
CA TYR A 305 10.66 -11.44 -13.16
C TYR A 305 10.78 -11.75 -14.66
N PRO A 306 10.95 -13.03 -15.07
CA PRO A 306 11.18 -13.36 -16.48
C PRO A 306 9.96 -12.99 -17.34
N ARG A 307 10.17 -12.33 -18.47
CA ARG A 307 9.14 -12.18 -19.49
C ARG A 307 8.71 -13.55 -20.01
N SER A 308 7.44 -13.85 -19.91
CA SER A 308 6.92 -15.20 -20.21
C SER A 308 6.55 -15.46 -21.67
N VAL A 309 6.75 -14.50 -22.59
CA VAL A 309 6.32 -14.65 -24.00
C VAL A 309 7.27 -13.94 -24.97
N GLU A 310 7.64 -14.66 -26.06
CA GLU A 310 8.40 -14.11 -27.18
C GLU A 310 7.68 -12.93 -27.86
N GLN A 311 8.47 -11.95 -28.31
CA GLN A 311 7.99 -10.66 -28.85
C GLN A 311 7.20 -10.76 -30.17
N ASN A 312 7.05 -11.92 -30.81
CA ASN A 312 6.77 -12.03 -32.25
C ASN A 312 5.39 -12.53 -32.70
N SER A 313 4.34 -12.55 -31.87
CA SER A 313 3.00 -12.89 -32.39
C SER A 313 1.90 -11.94 -31.96
N ILE A 314 1.67 -10.89 -32.74
CA ILE A 314 0.42 -10.13 -32.69
C ILE A 314 -0.62 -10.95 -33.45
N THR A 315 -1.36 -11.81 -32.76
CA THR A 315 -2.50 -12.51 -33.34
C THR A 315 -3.75 -11.61 -33.29
N GLU A 316 -4.67 -11.79 -34.22
CA GLU A 316 -5.97 -11.06 -34.27
C GLU A 316 -6.75 -11.17 -32.94
N SER A 317 -6.55 -12.24 -32.18
CA SER A 317 -7.13 -12.42 -30.84
C SER A 317 -6.76 -11.29 -29.86
N SER A 318 -5.55 -10.71 -29.99
CA SER A 318 -5.13 -9.61 -29.12
C SER A 318 -5.89 -8.31 -29.37
N LYS A 319 -6.34 -8.06 -30.61
CA LYS A 319 -7.17 -6.88 -30.93
C LYS A 319 -8.58 -7.00 -30.35
N SER A 320 -9.16 -8.19 -30.40
CA SER A 320 -10.49 -8.46 -29.85
C SER A 320 -10.50 -8.34 -28.31
N ILE A 321 -9.47 -8.89 -27.66
CA ILE A 321 -9.26 -8.78 -26.21
C ILE A 321 -9.14 -7.30 -25.82
N ASN A 322 -8.33 -6.53 -26.55
CA ASN A 322 -8.16 -5.10 -26.34
C ASN A 322 -9.48 -4.32 -26.35
N ASN A 323 -10.30 -4.55 -27.37
CA ASN A 323 -11.57 -3.85 -27.51
C ASN A 323 -12.55 -4.22 -26.40
N PHE A 324 -12.61 -5.50 -26.01
CA PHE A 324 -13.46 -5.97 -24.93
C PHE A 324 -13.10 -5.32 -23.59
N TYR A 325 -11.83 -5.29 -23.22
CA TYR A 325 -11.40 -4.69 -21.95
C TYR A 325 -11.55 -3.16 -21.96
N ARG A 326 -11.32 -2.48 -23.08
CA ARG A 326 -11.56 -1.03 -23.21
C ARG A 326 -13.03 -0.68 -23.00
N VAL A 327 -13.95 -1.44 -23.59
CA VAL A 327 -15.40 -1.21 -23.44
C VAL A 327 -15.85 -1.53 -22.02
N SER A 328 -15.41 -2.64 -21.45
CA SER A 328 -15.75 -3.01 -20.07
C SER A 328 -15.22 -2.01 -19.05
N ASP A 329 -14.02 -1.47 -19.26
CA ASP A 329 -13.44 -0.44 -18.41
C ASP A 329 -14.19 0.89 -18.54
N TYR A 330 -14.57 1.28 -19.77
CA TYR A 330 -15.41 2.44 -20.00
C TYR A 330 -16.75 2.34 -19.28
N LEU A 331 -17.44 1.21 -19.41
CA LEU A 331 -18.73 0.98 -18.74
C LEU A 331 -18.60 0.98 -17.22
N ARG A 332 -17.50 0.44 -16.66
CA ARG A 332 -17.21 0.52 -15.22
C ARG A 332 -16.92 1.95 -14.78
N ARG A 333 -16.17 2.74 -15.56
CA ARG A 333 -15.93 4.16 -15.28
C ARG A 333 -17.24 4.94 -15.25
N VAL A 334 -18.13 4.73 -16.22
CA VAL A 334 -19.45 5.37 -16.25
C VAL A 334 -20.28 5.01 -15.02
N ARG A 335 -20.31 3.75 -14.59
CA ARG A 335 -20.98 3.33 -13.35
C ARG A 335 -20.34 3.89 -12.08
N ARG A 336 -19.02 4.11 -12.06
CA ARG A 336 -18.26 4.65 -10.91
C ARG A 336 -18.24 6.19 -10.89
N PHE A 337 -18.50 6.88 -11.98
CA PHE A 337 -18.65 8.34 -12.01
C PHE A 337 -19.80 8.84 -11.12
N HIS A 338 -20.74 7.97 -10.76
CA HIS A 338 -21.76 8.27 -9.76
C HIS A 338 -21.25 8.13 -8.31
N ASN A 339 -20.04 7.55 -8.09
CA ASN A 339 -19.35 7.47 -6.79
C ASN A 339 -18.00 8.21 -6.89
N ARG A 340 -18.04 9.50 -6.76
CA ARG A 340 -17.07 10.48 -7.26
C ARG A 340 -15.65 10.50 -6.69
N ASN A 341 -15.24 9.76 -5.66
CA ASN A 341 -14.03 10.17 -4.93
C ASN A 341 -12.89 9.17 -4.75
N TYR A 342 -12.93 7.98 -5.30
CA TYR A 342 -11.85 7.00 -5.01
C TYR A 342 -10.73 6.93 -6.06
N TRP A 343 -10.86 7.58 -7.23
CA TRP A 343 -9.91 7.41 -8.33
C TRP A 343 -9.77 8.68 -9.16
N ASN A 344 -9.28 9.75 -8.54
CA ASN A 344 -8.55 10.77 -9.29
C ASN A 344 -7.16 10.26 -9.65
N LEU A 345 -7.05 8.98 -10.02
CA LEU A 345 -5.93 8.57 -10.84
C LEU A 345 -6.12 9.34 -12.16
N PRO A 346 -5.25 10.28 -12.49
CA PRO A 346 -5.31 10.98 -13.77
C PRO A 346 -5.35 9.90 -14.85
N GLN A 347 -5.80 10.25 -16.06
CA GLN A 347 -5.79 9.32 -17.20
C GLN A 347 -4.33 9.00 -17.59
N ILE A 348 -3.64 8.22 -16.75
CA ILE A 348 -2.19 8.04 -16.71
C ILE A 348 -1.74 7.02 -17.75
N TYR A 349 -2.68 6.19 -18.27
CA TYR A 349 -2.33 5.05 -19.09
C TYR A 349 -2.68 5.21 -20.56
N THR A 350 -1.78 4.75 -21.41
CA THR A 350 -2.04 4.52 -22.83
C THR A 350 -1.63 3.10 -23.21
N TYR A 351 -2.20 2.66 -24.28
CA TYR A 351 -1.76 1.52 -25.07
C TYR A 351 -0.52 1.85 -25.86
#